data_f107c8ed5e2ab38f6942e54b97a10c07
#
_entry.id   f107c8ed5e2ab38f6942e54b97a10c07
#
_cell.length_a   1.000
_cell.length_b   1.000
_cell.length_c   1.000
_cell.angle_alpha   90.00
_cell.angle_beta   90.00
_cell.angle_gamma   90.00
#
_symmetry.space_group_name_H-M   'P 1'
#
loop_
_entity.id
_entity.type
_entity.pdbx_description
1 polymer ?
#
loop_
_entity_poly.entity_id
_entity_poly.type
_entity_poly.pdbx_seq_one_letter_code
_entity_poly.pdbx_strand_id
1 'polypeptide(L)'
;MSYVPPHKRHENVSARASSVPPSLLTKHKNTKIIHANDFISRWFLVGSEYNNSFQLVPVSSEWRRGSEDKPLVMLLKNDSSKLKTPWLWVAEKVENDLILGFGRAKETLIRYASEDVNLRLIARFETLRDDNLTKRVLEKFNKSIITNVPKSYVENIAYGVVPKMGFCVETTKKLYHVKVFDNTRLDITNNINDSISIRRAELNALRHLNIDVSCLDQDLDMRLSVDSKRTLTNLSENEIKSLKELTDSAVIDPNVKGGLKWPLGKSSCGDRYSVCGVWHTVTNTYRNQTLRLQVLEANRYDFRTGIGGTSREVFLKLRALSKLLKEENGERKCVTGMLKDCLKTVWDYFLKTQV
;
A
#
# COMPACT_ATOMS: atom_id res chain seq x y z
N MET A 1 24.32 21.75 -38.50
CA MET A 1 23.38 21.12 -37.54
C MET A 1 23.58 21.79 -36.20
N SER A 2 22.62 22.53 -35.68
CA SER A 2 22.71 23.19 -34.38
C SER A 2 22.45 22.17 -33.25
N TYR A 3 23.37 22.11 -32.28
CA TYR A 3 23.23 21.26 -31.10
C TYR A 3 22.06 21.74 -30.23
N VAL A 4 21.09 20.84 -29.93
CA VAL A 4 20.01 21.10 -28.98
C VAL A 4 20.34 20.38 -27.67
N PRO A 5 20.52 21.11 -26.55
CA PRO A 5 20.84 20.53 -25.25
C PRO A 5 19.75 19.55 -24.77
N PRO A 6 20.10 18.50 -24.01
CA PRO A 6 19.16 17.45 -23.59
C PRO A 6 17.92 17.94 -22.82
N HIS A 7 18.03 19.03 -22.05
CA HIS A 7 16.93 19.61 -21.29
C HIS A 7 15.84 20.27 -22.14
N LYS A 8 16.16 20.65 -23.40
CA LYS A 8 15.15 21.20 -24.34
C LYS A 8 14.46 20.14 -25.20
N ARG A 9 14.85 18.86 -25.10
CA ARG A 9 14.19 17.78 -25.84
C ARG A 9 12.84 17.34 -25.23
N HIS A 10 12.52 17.79 -24.04
CA HIS A 10 11.30 17.40 -23.31
C HIS A 10 10.14 18.40 -23.39
N GLU A 11 10.36 19.61 -23.95
CA GLU A 11 9.31 20.62 -24.04
C GLU A 11 8.20 20.30 -25.07
N ASN A 12 8.41 19.35 -25.98
CA ASN A 12 7.40 18.94 -26.96
C ASN A 12 6.47 17.80 -26.52
N VAL A 13 6.49 17.41 -25.24
CA VAL A 13 5.64 16.33 -24.71
C VAL A 13 4.27 16.85 -24.26
N SER A 14 4.08 18.18 -24.16
CA SER A 14 2.80 18.79 -23.74
C SER A 14 1.70 18.79 -24.82
N ALA A 15 2.01 18.45 -26.06
CA ALA A 15 1.03 18.39 -27.16
C ALA A 15 0.61 16.96 -27.53
N ARG A 16 0.75 15.99 -26.65
CA ARG A 16 0.10 14.69 -26.87
C ARG A 16 -1.39 14.85 -26.63
N ALA A 17 -2.14 14.93 -27.74
CA ALA A 17 -3.58 14.95 -27.75
C ALA A 17 -4.15 13.95 -26.75
N SER A 18 -5.14 14.40 -25.97
CA SER A 18 -5.98 13.55 -25.13
C SER A 18 -6.41 12.34 -25.97
N SER A 19 -5.98 11.18 -25.54
CA SER A 19 -6.22 9.95 -26.25
C SER A 19 -7.64 9.40 -26.04
N VAL A 20 -8.53 10.18 -25.43
CA VAL A 20 -9.93 9.82 -25.17
C VAL A 20 -10.79 10.22 -26.36
N PRO A 21 -11.59 9.31 -26.89
CA PRO A 21 -12.58 9.64 -27.90
C PRO A 21 -13.50 10.76 -27.40
N PRO A 22 -13.76 11.81 -28.23
CA PRO A 22 -14.64 12.92 -27.86
C PRO A 22 -16.02 12.49 -27.38
N SER A 23 -16.53 11.34 -27.88
CA SER A 23 -17.82 10.76 -27.49
C SER A 23 -17.86 10.29 -25.99
N LEU A 24 -16.72 9.98 -25.39
CA LEU A 24 -16.64 9.62 -23.97
C LEU A 24 -16.52 10.87 -23.08
N LEU A 25 -15.89 11.92 -23.57
CA LEU A 25 -15.76 13.19 -22.85
C LEU A 25 -17.09 13.96 -22.74
N THR A 26 -17.98 13.81 -23.70
CA THR A 26 -19.24 14.57 -23.76
C THR A 26 -20.39 13.94 -22.96
N LYS A 27 -20.35 12.63 -22.71
CA LYS A 27 -21.44 11.91 -22.02
C LYS A 27 -21.41 11.99 -20.50
N HIS A 28 -20.26 12.29 -19.91
CA HIS A 28 -20.10 12.33 -18.43
C HIS A 28 -19.28 13.55 -18.03
N LYS A 29 -19.95 14.61 -17.58
CA LYS A 29 -19.32 15.87 -17.14
C LYS A 29 -18.26 15.71 -16.03
N ASN A 30 -18.22 14.55 -15.37
CA ASN A 30 -17.34 14.26 -14.23
C ASN A 30 -16.37 13.09 -14.50
N THR A 31 -16.10 12.76 -15.76
CA THR A 31 -15.22 11.64 -16.11
C THR A 31 -13.78 12.11 -16.22
N LYS A 32 -12.88 11.47 -15.49
CA LYS A 32 -11.44 11.74 -15.50
C LYS A 32 -10.68 10.48 -15.85
N ILE A 33 -9.71 10.60 -16.76
CA ILE A 33 -8.83 9.48 -17.13
C ILE A 33 -7.69 9.41 -16.15
N ILE A 34 -7.46 8.22 -15.63
CA ILE A 34 -6.38 7.90 -14.69
C ILE A 34 -5.67 6.67 -15.24
N HIS A 35 -4.34 6.73 -15.30
CA HIS A 35 -3.52 5.57 -15.58
C HIS A 35 -3.27 4.84 -14.27
N ALA A 36 -3.64 3.58 -14.18
CA ALA A 36 -3.45 2.74 -13.01
C ALA A 36 -3.06 1.32 -13.43
N ASN A 37 -2.33 0.65 -12.53
CA ASN A 37 -1.93 -0.74 -12.70
C ASN A 37 -3.14 -1.69 -12.69
N ASP A 38 -2.97 -2.90 -13.18
CA ASP A 38 -3.98 -3.95 -13.38
C ASP A 38 -4.51 -4.57 -12.06
N PHE A 39 -4.81 -3.76 -11.05
CA PHE A 39 -5.43 -4.23 -9.81
C PHE A 39 -6.82 -3.60 -9.62
N ILE A 40 -7.67 -4.24 -8.82
CA ILE A 40 -8.98 -3.70 -8.50
C ILE A 40 -8.80 -2.47 -7.60
N SER A 41 -9.30 -1.33 -8.07
CA SER A 41 -9.24 -0.09 -7.30
C SER A 41 -10.62 0.54 -7.17
N ARG A 42 -11.00 0.89 -5.94
CA ARG A 42 -12.24 1.58 -5.61
C ARG A 42 -11.95 2.74 -4.67
N TRP A 43 -12.79 3.73 -4.75
CA TRP A 43 -12.79 4.82 -3.80
C TRP A 43 -14.22 5.16 -3.37
N PHE A 44 -14.41 5.30 -2.07
CA PHE A 44 -15.67 5.64 -1.43
C PHE A 44 -15.53 6.94 -0.68
N LEU A 45 -16.52 7.82 -0.83
CA LEU A 45 -16.67 9.02 -0.04
C LEU A 45 -17.92 8.83 0.81
N VAL A 46 -17.76 8.76 2.13
CA VAL A 46 -18.85 8.37 3.03
C VAL A 46 -18.98 9.35 4.20
N GLY A 47 -20.21 9.65 4.57
CA GLY A 47 -20.57 10.51 5.69
C GLY A 47 -22.01 10.28 6.09
N SER A 48 -22.48 11.00 7.13
CA SER A 48 -23.84 10.91 7.65
C SER A 48 -24.90 11.36 6.64
N GLU A 49 -24.56 12.30 5.77
CA GLU A 49 -25.52 12.91 4.85
C GLU A 49 -25.55 12.27 3.46
N TYR A 50 -24.45 11.69 2.98
CA TYR A 50 -24.38 11.07 1.66
C TYR A 50 -23.27 10.03 1.51
N ASN A 51 -23.50 9.05 0.64
CA ASN A 51 -22.52 8.03 0.29
C ASN A 51 -22.33 8.01 -1.23
N ASN A 52 -21.10 8.23 -1.68
CA ASN A 52 -20.72 8.21 -3.07
C ASN A 52 -19.64 7.16 -3.33
N SER A 53 -19.70 6.50 -4.47
CA SER A 53 -18.66 5.57 -4.92
C SER A 53 -18.06 6.00 -6.25
N PHE A 54 -16.75 5.85 -6.36
CA PHE A 54 -16.00 6.05 -7.59
C PHE A 54 -15.38 4.72 -8.01
N GLN A 55 -15.53 4.40 -9.25
CA GLN A 55 -14.99 3.18 -9.82
C GLN A 55 -14.05 3.52 -10.98
N LEU A 56 -12.88 2.90 -11.00
CA LEU A 56 -12.01 2.90 -12.17
C LEU A 56 -12.44 1.78 -13.10
N VAL A 57 -12.70 2.12 -14.36
CA VAL A 57 -13.05 1.17 -15.41
C VAL A 57 -12.12 1.34 -16.61
N PRO A 58 -11.76 0.25 -17.31
CA PRO A 58 -10.99 0.36 -18.55
C PRO A 58 -11.74 1.21 -19.57
N VAL A 59 -11.01 2.10 -20.25
CA VAL A 59 -11.60 2.99 -21.26
C VAL A 59 -12.10 2.21 -22.46
N SER A 60 -11.35 1.20 -22.89
CA SER A 60 -11.70 0.26 -23.95
C SER A 60 -10.67 -0.87 -24.03
N SER A 61 -11.10 -2.05 -24.50
CA SER A 61 -10.20 -3.18 -24.79
C SER A 61 -9.31 -2.95 -26.01
N GLU A 62 -9.67 -2.00 -26.89
CA GLU A 62 -8.95 -1.66 -28.13
C GLU A 62 -7.78 -0.69 -27.90
N TRP A 63 -7.72 -0.07 -26.72
CA TRP A 63 -6.68 0.88 -26.36
C TRP A 63 -5.42 0.17 -25.87
N ARG A 64 -4.74 -0.48 -26.81
CA ARG A 64 -3.39 -1.03 -26.57
C ARG A 64 -2.34 -0.06 -27.10
N ARG A 65 -1.83 0.82 -26.28
CA ARG A 65 -0.48 1.36 -26.48
C ARG A 65 0.47 0.52 -25.66
N GLY A 66 1.61 0.15 -26.23
CA GLY A 66 2.65 -0.72 -25.68
C GLY A 66 3.30 -0.30 -24.35
N SER A 67 2.52 0.22 -23.40
CA SER A 67 2.87 0.44 -22.01
C SER A 67 2.02 -0.50 -21.13
N GLU A 68 2.61 -1.03 -20.07
CA GLU A 68 1.97 -1.90 -19.08
C GLU A 68 0.77 -1.26 -18.38
N ASP A 69 0.60 0.06 -18.49
CA ASP A 69 -0.48 0.83 -17.87
C ASP A 69 -1.68 0.94 -18.80
N LYS A 70 -2.78 0.31 -18.44
CA LYS A 70 -4.07 0.46 -19.12
C LYS A 70 -4.73 1.76 -18.68
N PRO A 71 -5.21 2.62 -19.61
CA PRO A 71 -5.94 3.81 -19.24
C PRO A 71 -7.28 3.43 -18.60
N LEU A 72 -7.58 4.03 -17.47
CA LEU A 72 -8.81 3.84 -16.73
C LEU A 72 -9.61 5.13 -16.65
N VAL A 73 -10.92 5.02 -16.68
CA VAL A 73 -11.85 6.14 -16.49
C VAL A 73 -12.48 6.02 -15.11
N MET A 74 -12.52 7.13 -14.40
CA MET A 74 -13.23 7.18 -13.12
C MET A 74 -14.72 7.48 -13.38
N LEU A 75 -15.57 6.56 -12.98
CA LEU A 75 -17.02 6.75 -12.98
C LEU A 75 -17.51 7.06 -11.57
N LEU A 76 -18.20 8.19 -11.43
CA LEU A 76 -18.94 8.51 -10.22
C LEU A 76 -20.30 7.80 -10.25
N LYS A 77 -20.59 7.01 -9.23
CA LYS A 77 -21.91 6.46 -8.97
C LYS A 77 -22.49 7.15 -7.74
N ASN A 78 -23.46 8.02 -7.96
CA ASN A 78 -24.26 8.54 -6.87
C ASN A 78 -25.23 7.46 -6.42
N ASP A 79 -25.04 6.99 -5.21
CA ASP A 79 -25.94 6.01 -4.60
C ASP A 79 -26.81 6.77 -3.59
N SER A 80 -27.96 7.28 -4.04
CA SER A 80 -28.92 8.02 -3.22
C SER A 80 -29.68 7.14 -2.24
N SER A 81 -29.17 5.96 -1.91
CA SER A 81 -29.78 5.08 -0.92
C SER A 81 -29.70 5.74 0.46
N LYS A 82 -30.90 6.03 1.01
CA LYS A 82 -31.08 6.60 2.34
C LYS A 82 -30.17 5.92 3.37
N LEU A 83 -29.41 6.75 4.06
CA LEU A 83 -28.77 6.57 5.37
C LEU A 83 -28.64 5.11 5.88
N LYS A 84 -27.82 4.31 5.19
CA LYS A 84 -27.20 3.16 5.83
C LYS A 84 -26.01 3.65 6.61
N THR A 85 -25.75 3.04 7.76
CA THR A 85 -24.53 3.26 8.53
C THR A 85 -23.32 3.18 7.58
N PRO A 86 -22.42 4.17 7.52
CA PRO A 86 -21.37 4.25 6.51
C PRO A 86 -20.55 2.97 6.34
N TRP A 87 -20.08 2.38 7.44
CA TRP A 87 -19.30 1.14 7.40
C TRP A 87 -20.08 -0.05 6.82
N LEU A 88 -21.40 -0.14 7.08
CA LEU A 88 -22.26 -1.20 6.55
C LEU A 88 -22.42 -1.07 5.05
N TRP A 89 -22.64 0.15 4.56
CA TRP A 89 -22.75 0.43 3.14
C TRP A 89 -21.43 0.10 2.41
N VAL A 90 -20.27 0.50 2.97
CA VAL A 90 -18.95 0.14 2.42
C VAL A 90 -18.80 -1.38 2.38
N ALA A 91 -19.14 -2.10 3.46
CA ALA A 91 -19.03 -3.57 3.51
C ALA A 91 -19.80 -4.25 2.38
N GLU A 92 -21.05 -3.83 2.14
CA GLU A 92 -21.89 -4.38 1.08
C GLU A 92 -21.34 -4.10 -0.33
N LYS A 93 -20.72 -2.93 -0.54
CA LYS A 93 -20.16 -2.54 -1.85
C LYS A 93 -18.84 -3.22 -2.17
N VAL A 94 -18.00 -3.49 -1.16
CA VAL A 94 -16.64 -4.01 -1.38
C VAL A 94 -16.54 -5.53 -1.31
N GLU A 95 -17.56 -6.22 -0.84
CA GLU A 95 -17.55 -7.68 -0.64
C GLU A 95 -17.10 -8.44 -1.90
N ASN A 96 -17.73 -8.16 -3.04
CA ASN A 96 -17.40 -8.83 -4.31
C ASN A 96 -15.96 -8.52 -4.75
N ASP A 97 -15.55 -7.25 -4.65
CA ASP A 97 -14.20 -6.84 -5.01
C ASP A 97 -13.14 -7.49 -4.10
N LEU A 98 -13.47 -7.66 -2.81
CA LEU A 98 -12.60 -8.34 -1.85
C LEU A 98 -12.43 -9.82 -2.21
N ILE A 99 -13.51 -10.52 -2.53
CA ILE A 99 -13.47 -11.94 -2.94
C ILE A 99 -12.66 -12.09 -4.23
N LEU A 100 -12.90 -11.23 -5.24
CA LEU A 100 -12.16 -11.24 -6.50
C LEU A 100 -10.66 -10.91 -6.30
N GLY A 101 -10.35 -9.88 -5.52
CA GLY A 101 -8.97 -9.49 -5.22
C GLY A 101 -8.22 -10.59 -4.50
N PHE A 102 -8.90 -11.28 -3.59
CA PHE A 102 -8.31 -12.42 -2.87
C PHE A 102 -8.14 -13.65 -3.77
N GLY A 103 -9.06 -13.90 -4.70
CA GLY A 103 -8.93 -14.93 -5.74
C GLY A 103 -7.68 -14.72 -6.59
N ARG A 104 -7.48 -13.52 -7.12
CA ARG A 104 -6.25 -13.15 -7.87
C ARG A 104 -4.99 -13.33 -7.03
N ALA A 105 -5.05 -13.00 -5.74
CA ALA A 105 -3.93 -13.22 -4.84
C ALA A 105 -3.64 -14.71 -4.62
N LYS A 106 -4.66 -15.59 -4.58
CA LYS A 106 -4.49 -17.07 -4.55
C LYS A 106 -3.82 -17.60 -5.82
N GLU A 107 -4.19 -17.10 -7.00
CA GLU A 107 -3.53 -17.46 -8.26
C GLU A 107 -2.03 -17.16 -8.23
N THR A 108 -1.64 -16.06 -7.55
CA THR A 108 -0.23 -15.72 -7.33
C THR A 108 0.47 -16.77 -6.44
N LEU A 109 -0.20 -17.33 -5.42
CA LEU A 109 0.34 -18.43 -4.61
C LEU A 109 0.62 -19.67 -5.45
N ILE A 110 -0.32 -20.02 -6.34
CA ILE A 110 -0.18 -21.19 -7.21
C ILE A 110 0.97 -20.97 -8.19
N ARG A 111 1.05 -19.79 -8.80
CA ARG A 111 2.10 -19.44 -9.79
C ARG A 111 3.50 -19.47 -9.19
N TYR A 112 3.67 -19.11 -7.94
CA TYR A 112 4.93 -19.04 -7.23
C TYR A 112 5.02 -20.06 -6.09
N ALA A 113 4.49 -21.28 -6.31
CA ALA A 113 4.40 -22.34 -5.30
C ALA A 113 5.77 -22.77 -4.70
N SER A 114 6.88 -22.51 -5.41
CA SER A 114 8.25 -22.76 -4.93
C SER A 114 8.79 -21.64 -4.02
N GLU A 115 8.06 -20.53 -3.84
CA GLU A 115 8.46 -19.37 -3.02
C GLU A 115 7.55 -19.23 -1.80
N ASP A 116 8.09 -18.65 -0.72
CA ASP A 116 7.27 -18.25 0.44
C ASP A 116 6.48 -16.98 0.08
N VAL A 117 5.22 -17.15 -0.28
CA VAL A 117 4.31 -16.05 -0.62
C VAL A 117 3.34 -15.78 0.54
N ASN A 118 3.38 -14.57 1.06
CA ASN A 118 2.52 -14.14 2.15
C ASN A 118 1.40 -13.23 1.64
N LEU A 119 0.15 -13.71 1.70
CA LEU A 119 -1.04 -12.91 1.42
C LEU A 119 -1.39 -12.06 2.64
N ARG A 120 -1.67 -10.78 2.40
CA ARG A 120 -1.99 -9.82 3.44
C ARG A 120 -3.25 -9.05 3.09
N LEU A 121 -4.20 -9.07 4.02
CA LEU A 121 -5.38 -8.19 4.02
C LEU A 121 -5.18 -7.17 5.13
N ILE A 122 -5.00 -5.91 4.77
CA ILE A 122 -4.53 -4.86 5.66
C ILE A 122 -5.42 -3.63 5.53
N ALA A 123 -5.86 -3.09 6.66
CA ALA A 123 -6.37 -1.73 6.75
C ALA A 123 -5.24 -0.79 7.22
N ARG A 124 -5.10 0.36 6.55
CA ARG A 124 -4.20 1.47 6.90
C ARG A 124 -5.00 2.73 7.13
N PHE A 125 -4.49 3.60 7.98
CA PHE A 125 -5.14 4.84 8.36
C PHE A 125 -4.25 6.01 7.98
N GLU A 126 -4.87 7.10 7.51
CA GLU A 126 -4.17 8.31 7.08
C GLU A 126 -5.02 9.55 7.32
N THR A 127 -4.36 10.69 7.49
CA THR A 127 -5.05 11.98 7.50
C THR A 127 -5.04 12.57 6.10
N LEU A 128 -6.21 12.91 5.57
CA LEU A 128 -6.34 13.65 4.33
C LEU A 128 -6.94 15.03 4.64
N ARG A 129 -6.07 16.01 4.75
CA ARG A 129 -6.43 17.40 4.99
C ARG A 129 -6.35 18.25 3.71
N ASP A 130 -6.78 17.75 2.58
CA ASP A 130 -6.83 18.58 1.37
C ASP A 130 -8.30 18.80 0.98
N ASP A 131 -8.75 20.05 1.00
CA ASP A 131 -10.12 20.42 0.67
C ASP A 131 -10.45 20.23 -0.83
N ASN A 132 -9.43 19.99 -1.66
CA ASN A 132 -9.60 19.77 -3.08
C ASN A 132 -9.84 18.28 -3.38
N LEU A 133 -11.11 17.88 -3.46
CA LEU A 133 -11.57 16.53 -3.73
C LEU A 133 -10.91 15.90 -4.98
N THR A 134 -10.73 16.68 -6.03
CA THR A 134 -10.13 16.22 -7.30
C THR A 134 -8.66 15.87 -7.13
N LYS A 135 -7.90 16.68 -6.38
CA LYS A 135 -6.49 16.44 -6.10
C LYS A 135 -6.30 15.22 -5.19
N ARG A 136 -7.17 15.08 -4.16
CA ARG A 136 -7.23 13.89 -3.29
C ARG A 136 -7.36 12.60 -4.09
N VAL A 137 -8.28 12.56 -5.06
CA VAL A 137 -8.50 11.37 -5.90
C VAL A 137 -7.27 11.00 -6.69
N LEU A 138 -6.65 11.97 -7.38
CA LEU A 138 -5.48 11.72 -8.21
C LEU A 138 -4.27 11.26 -7.41
N GLU A 139 -4.06 11.88 -6.26
CA GLU A 139 -2.95 11.51 -5.38
C GLU A 139 -3.12 10.12 -4.79
N LYS A 140 -4.35 9.72 -4.46
CA LYS A 140 -4.65 8.39 -3.93
C LYS A 140 -4.39 7.27 -4.94
N PHE A 141 -4.66 7.50 -6.21
CA PHE A 141 -4.45 6.49 -7.24
C PHE A 141 -3.00 6.37 -7.71
N ASN A 142 -2.23 7.46 -7.64
CA ASN A 142 -0.87 7.52 -8.19
C ASN A 142 0.25 7.34 -7.16
N LYS A 143 -0.01 7.39 -5.86
CA LYS A 143 1.05 7.32 -4.82
C LYS A 143 0.91 6.08 -3.97
N SER A 144 2.07 5.46 -3.67
CA SER A 144 2.20 4.61 -2.49
C SER A 144 1.97 5.49 -1.26
N ILE A 145 0.88 5.25 -0.55
CA ILE A 145 0.53 6.03 0.64
C ILE A 145 1.61 5.80 1.70
N ILE A 146 2.34 6.84 2.02
CA ILE A 146 3.12 6.91 3.24
C ILE A 146 2.17 7.48 4.28
N THR A 147 1.52 6.59 5.02
CA THR A 147 0.68 6.99 6.13
C THR A 147 1.56 7.62 7.20
N ASN A 148 1.21 8.83 7.64
CA ASN A 148 1.87 9.48 8.76
C ASN A 148 0.81 10.03 9.71
N VAL A 149 0.47 9.20 10.70
CA VAL A 149 -0.52 9.58 11.71
C VAL A 149 0.12 10.43 12.82
N PRO A 150 -0.65 11.30 13.50
CA PRO A 150 -0.16 12.07 14.65
C PRO A 150 0.36 11.18 15.79
N LYS A 151 1.30 11.69 16.57
CA LYS A 151 1.83 10.98 17.75
C LYS A 151 0.73 10.70 18.77
N SER A 152 -0.15 11.68 19.01
CA SER A 152 -1.31 11.54 19.90
C SER A 152 -2.23 10.39 19.50
N TYR A 153 -2.43 10.18 18.19
CA TYR A 153 -3.20 9.04 17.71
C TYR A 153 -2.52 7.70 18.04
N VAL A 154 -1.19 7.59 17.85
CA VAL A 154 -0.43 6.39 18.22
C VAL A 154 -0.54 6.11 19.73
N GLU A 155 -0.43 7.13 20.55
CA GLU A 155 -0.60 7.03 22.01
C GLU A 155 -2.01 6.60 22.40
N ASN A 156 -3.04 7.16 21.76
CA ASN A 156 -4.43 6.73 21.96
C ASN A 156 -4.65 5.27 21.57
N ILE A 157 -4.09 4.83 20.45
CA ILE A 157 -4.13 3.40 20.06
C ILE A 157 -3.48 2.52 21.12
N ALA A 158 -2.28 2.86 21.58
CA ALA A 158 -1.52 2.02 22.50
C ALA A 158 -2.14 1.94 23.91
N TYR A 159 -2.64 3.07 24.43
CA TYR A 159 -3.14 3.16 25.81
C TYR A 159 -4.66 3.11 25.92
N GLY A 160 -5.40 3.45 24.87
CA GLY A 160 -6.86 3.45 24.85
C GLY A 160 -7.44 2.22 24.13
N VAL A 161 -7.13 2.05 22.84
CA VAL A 161 -7.76 1.00 22.01
C VAL A 161 -7.23 -0.39 22.32
N VAL A 162 -5.91 -0.55 22.50
CA VAL A 162 -5.28 -1.84 22.75
C VAL A 162 -5.88 -2.55 23.99
N PRO A 163 -5.95 -1.95 25.19
CA PRO A 163 -6.55 -2.59 26.34
C PRO A 163 -8.06 -2.79 26.20
N LYS A 164 -8.79 -1.81 25.62
CA LYS A 164 -10.25 -1.86 25.46
C LYS A 164 -10.71 -3.00 24.55
N MET A 165 -9.91 -3.34 23.53
CA MET A 165 -10.19 -4.42 22.60
C MET A 165 -9.56 -5.78 22.99
N GLY A 166 -8.95 -5.90 24.15
CA GLY A 166 -8.32 -7.14 24.61
C GLY A 166 -7.13 -7.56 23.74
N PHE A 167 -6.39 -6.62 23.18
CA PHE A 167 -5.15 -6.94 22.52
C PHE A 167 -4.04 -7.25 23.51
N CYS A 168 -3.29 -8.31 23.24
CA CYS A 168 -2.06 -8.64 23.98
C CYS A 168 -0.83 -8.22 23.17
N VAL A 169 0.23 -7.80 23.83
CA VAL A 169 1.53 -7.54 23.20
C VAL A 169 2.07 -8.84 22.60
N GLU A 170 2.35 -8.86 21.31
CA GLU A 170 2.94 -10.01 20.64
C GLU A 170 4.45 -9.88 20.51
N THR A 171 4.92 -8.76 19.98
CA THR A 171 6.36 -8.49 19.79
C THR A 171 6.64 -7.01 19.65
N THR A 172 7.86 -6.62 20.08
CA THR A 172 8.51 -5.37 19.67
C THR A 172 9.71 -5.73 18.80
N LYS A 173 9.82 -5.13 17.62
CA LYS A 173 10.90 -5.40 16.67
C LYS A 173 11.53 -4.11 16.18
N LYS A 174 12.86 -4.10 16.13
CA LYS A 174 13.66 -3.07 15.45
C LYS A 174 14.28 -3.72 14.22
N LEU A 175 14.06 -3.14 13.06
CA LEU A 175 14.57 -3.67 11.81
C LEU A 175 15.08 -2.54 10.92
N TYR A 176 16.20 -2.79 10.26
CA TYR A 176 16.65 -1.99 9.14
C TYR A 176 16.22 -2.67 7.84
N HIS A 177 15.83 -1.87 6.90
CA HIS A 177 15.40 -2.32 5.58
C HIS A 177 16.31 -1.66 4.55
N VAL A 178 16.97 -2.47 3.75
CA VAL A 178 17.82 -2.00 2.65
C VAL A 178 17.12 -2.34 1.35
N LYS A 179 16.66 -1.33 0.64
CA LYS A 179 16.07 -1.50 -0.69
C LYS A 179 17.21 -1.47 -1.71
N VAL A 180 17.31 -2.57 -2.45
CA VAL A 180 18.34 -2.78 -3.46
C VAL A 180 17.68 -2.80 -4.83
N PHE A 181 18.20 -2.00 -5.75
CA PHE A 181 17.85 -2.09 -7.16
C PHE A 181 18.62 -3.26 -7.78
N ASP A 182 17.91 -4.11 -8.51
CA ASP A 182 18.46 -5.23 -9.26
C ASP A 182 18.14 -5.03 -10.74
N ASN A 183 19.16 -4.89 -11.58
CA ASN A 183 19.01 -4.65 -13.02
C ASN A 183 18.29 -5.80 -13.77
N THR A 184 18.17 -6.97 -13.16
CA THR A 184 17.57 -8.17 -13.78
C THR A 184 16.21 -8.56 -13.21
N ARG A 185 15.79 -7.95 -12.10
CA ARG A 185 14.57 -8.32 -11.35
C ARG A 185 13.86 -7.08 -10.77
N LEU A 186 12.74 -7.36 -10.10
CA LEU A 186 12.08 -6.37 -9.24
C LEU A 186 12.97 -6.00 -8.05
N ASP A 187 12.83 -4.78 -7.54
CA ASP A 187 13.56 -4.31 -6.36
C ASP A 187 13.45 -5.28 -5.19
N ILE A 188 14.58 -5.61 -4.59
CA ILE A 188 14.70 -6.49 -3.43
C ILE A 188 14.80 -5.64 -2.17
N THR A 189 14.10 -6.02 -1.12
CA THR A 189 14.23 -5.42 0.21
C THR A 189 14.87 -6.42 1.16
N ASN A 190 16.07 -6.15 1.61
CA ASN A 190 16.73 -6.91 2.66
C ASN A 190 16.30 -6.39 4.02
N ASN A 191 15.75 -7.28 4.86
CA ASN A 191 15.43 -6.98 6.24
C ASN A 191 16.60 -7.45 7.10
N ILE A 192 17.25 -6.52 7.79
CA ILE A 192 18.42 -6.78 8.64
C ILE A 192 18.13 -6.40 10.09
N ASN A 193 18.81 -7.05 11.01
CA ASN A 193 18.74 -6.75 12.44
C ASN A 193 19.83 -5.76 12.87
N ASP A 194 19.88 -5.44 14.17
CA ASP A 194 20.88 -4.51 14.73
C ASP A 194 22.32 -4.99 14.57
N SER A 195 22.58 -6.29 14.31
CA SER A 195 23.91 -6.83 13.99
C SER A 195 24.24 -6.87 12.49
N ILE A 196 23.44 -6.20 11.68
CA ILE A 196 23.61 -6.11 10.20
C ILE A 196 23.72 -7.50 9.56
N SER A 197 22.90 -8.43 9.96
CA SER A 197 22.76 -9.72 9.28
C SER A 197 21.46 -9.78 8.49
N ILE A 198 21.53 -10.29 7.24
CA ILE A 198 20.35 -10.46 6.41
C ILE A 198 19.43 -11.47 7.08
N ARG A 199 18.26 -10.98 7.49
CA ARG A 199 17.23 -11.84 8.05
C ARG A 199 16.32 -12.40 6.98
N ARG A 200 15.99 -11.60 5.95
CA ARG A 200 15.02 -11.94 4.94
C ARG A 200 15.17 -11.01 3.74
N ALA A 201 15.22 -11.59 2.55
CA ALA A 201 15.14 -10.83 1.30
C ALA A 201 13.72 -10.98 0.72
N GLU A 202 13.11 -9.88 0.37
CA GLU A 202 11.72 -9.84 -0.10
C GLU A 202 11.60 -9.00 -1.37
N LEU A 203 10.79 -9.46 -2.32
CA LEU A 203 10.39 -8.65 -3.47
C LEU A 203 9.34 -7.61 -3.08
N ASN A 204 9.18 -6.60 -3.92
CA ASN A 204 8.10 -5.64 -3.76
C ASN A 204 6.74 -6.36 -3.70
N ALA A 205 5.85 -5.87 -2.84
CA ALA A 205 4.53 -6.46 -2.72
C ALA A 205 3.72 -6.21 -4.01
N LEU A 206 3.10 -7.27 -4.52
CA LEU A 206 2.12 -7.18 -5.60
C LEU A 206 0.77 -6.80 -4.99
N ARG A 207 0.14 -5.78 -5.54
CA ARG A 207 -1.19 -5.33 -5.12
C ARG A 207 -2.26 -6.01 -5.97
N HIS A 208 -3.30 -6.53 -5.33
CA HIS A 208 -4.43 -7.19 -5.99
C HIS A 208 -5.72 -6.41 -5.82
N LEU A 209 -5.87 -5.70 -4.70
CA LEU A 209 -7.01 -4.87 -4.39
C LEU A 209 -6.58 -3.64 -3.60
N ASN A 210 -7.19 -2.51 -3.91
CA ASN A 210 -7.08 -1.28 -3.16
C ASN A 210 -8.45 -0.61 -3.05
N ILE A 211 -8.92 -0.44 -1.83
CA ILE A 211 -10.18 0.22 -1.51
C ILE A 211 -9.86 1.41 -0.62
N ASP A 212 -10.06 2.61 -1.12
CA ASP A 212 -9.93 3.84 -0.38
C ASP A 212 -11.29 4.31 0.12
N VAL A 213 -11.37 4.64 1.38
CA VAL A 213 -12.58 5.17 2.01
C VAL A 213 -12.25 6.50 2.66
N SER A 214 -12.76 7.58 2.08
CA SER A 214 -12.71 8.91 2.69
C SER A 214 -13.91 9.08 3.61
N CYS A 215 -13.62 9.21 4.88
CA CYS A 215 -14.60 9.27 5.96
C CYS A 215 -14.82 10.71 6.39
N LEU A 216 -15.92 11.34 5.95
CA LEU A 216 -16.17 12.76 6.16
C LEU A 216 -16.44 13.14 7.63
N ASP A 217 -17.04 12.21 8.38
CA ASP A 217 -17.42 12.41 9.78
C ASP A 217 -16.41 11.79 10.76
N GLN A 218 -15.21 11.45 10.26
CA GLN A 218 -14.13 10.87 11.04
C GLN A 218 -12.84 11.68 10.86
N ASP A 219 -11.91 11.53 11.80
CA ASP A 219 -10.63 12.25 11.74
C ASP A 219 -9.65 11.64 10.72
N LEU A 220 -9.83 10.35 10.40
CA LEU A 220 -8.95 9.61 9.53
C LEU A 220 -9.72 8.93 8.39
N ASP A 221 -9.03 8.78 7.28
CA ASP A 221 -9.44 7.95 6.16
C ASP A 221 -8.86 6.54 6.30
N MET A 222 -9.48 5.58 5.60
CA MET A 222 -9.04 4.19 5.60
C MET A 222 -8.65 3.73 4.19
N ARG A 223 -7.59 2.94 4.09
CA ARG A 223 -7.29 2.10 2.92
C ARG A 223 -7.33 0.63 3.30
N LEU A 224 -8.17 -0.13 2.63
CA LEU A 224 -8.16 -1.59 2.69
C LEU A 224 -7.44 -2.15 1.47
N SER A 225 -6.43 -3.00 1.67
CA SER A 225 -5.66 -3.58 0.58
C SER A 225 -5.46 -5.09 0.72
N VAL A 226 -5.46 -5.79 -0.42
CA VAL A 226 -5.00 -7.17 -0.56
C VAL A 226 -3.69 -7.16 -1.33
N ASP A 227 -2.64 -7.57 -0.67
CA ASP A 227 -1.29 -7.63 -1.22
C ASP A 227 -0.72 -9.04 -1.09
N SER A 228 0.10 -9.48 -2.06
CA SER A 228 0.99 -10.64 -1.91
C SER A 228 2.44 -10.18 -1.84
N LYS A 229 3.18 -10.72 -0.87
CA LYS A 229 4.60 -10.43 -0.70
C LYS A 229 5.40 -11.71 -0.77
N ARG A 230 6.38 -11.76 -1.67
CA ARG A 230 7.23 -12.93 -1.91
C ARG A 230 8.53 -12.80 -1.14
N THR A 231 8.93 -13.86 -0.46
CA THR A 231 10.27 -14.01 0.11
C THR A 231 11.13 -14.76 -0.87
N LEU A 232 12.32 -14.26 -1.13
CA LEU A 232 13.29 -14.93 -1.97
C LEU A 232 13.94 -16.06 -1.16
N THR A 233 13.64 -17.30 -1.54
CA THR A 233 14.21 -18.51 -0.94
C THR A 233 15.25 -19.17 -1.84
N ASN A 234 15.19 -18.92 -3.16
CA ASN A 234 16.00 -19.54 -4.18
C ASN A 234 17.02 -18.56 -4.78
N LEU A 235 17.80 -17.90 -3.92
CA LEU A 235 18.95 -17.10 -4.33
C LEU A 235 20.14 -18.05 -4.54
N SER A 236 20.89 -17.84 -5.61
CA SER A 236 22.17 -18.52 -5.83
C SER A 236 23.19 -18.08 -4.78
N GLU A 237 24.21 -18.90 -4.54
CA GLU A 237 25.29 -18.57 -3.58
C GLU A 237 25.97 -17.23 -3.93
N ASN A 238 26.16 -16.94 -5.20
CA ASN A 238 26.75 -15.68 -5.65
C ASN A 238 25.83 -14.49 -5.36
N GLU A 239 24.50 -14.63 -5.55
CA GLU A 239 23.53 -13.58 -5.20
C GLU A 239 23.50 -13.33 -3.69
N ILE A 240 23.48 -14.41 -2.90
CA ILE A 240 23.53 -14.30 -1.42
C ILE A 240 24.83 -13.60 -1.00
N LYS A 241 25.96 -13.98 -1.56
CA LYS A 241 27.25 -13.36 -1.26
C LYS A 241 27.26 -11.89 -1.60
N SER A 242 26.81 -11.51 -2.80
CA SER A 242 26.78 -10.12 -3.23
C SER A 242 25.83 -9.26 -2.37
N LEU A 243 24.63 -9.74 -2.06
CA LEU A 243 23.70 -9.04 -1.17
C LEU A 243 24.25 -8.93 0.26
N LYS A 244 24.97 -9.96 0.72
CA LYS A 244 25.60 -9.96 2.04
C LYS A 244 26.75 -8.95 2.10
N GLU A 245 27.67 -8.95 1.12
CA GLU A 245 28.76 -7.96 1.03
C GLU A 245 28.23 -6.53 1.02
N LEU A 246 27.12 -6.28 0.29
CA LEU A 246 26.48 -4.98 0.24
C LEU A 246 25.89 -4.57 1.61
N THR A 247 25.24 -5.49 2.33
CA THR A 247 24.67 -5.20 3.65
C THR A 247 25.74 -5.13 4.74
N ASP A 248 26.76 -6.00 4.72
CA ASP A 248 27.83 -6.05 5.70
C ASP A 248 28.73 -4.80 5.63
N SER A 249 28.78 -4.11 4.48
CA SER A 249 29.48 -2.84 4.33
C SER A 249 28.72 -1.62 4.89
N ALA A 250 27.46 -1.81 5.30
CA ALA A 250 26.68 -0.74 5.94
C ALA A 250 27.17 -0.45 7.36
N VAL A 251 27.02 0.80 7.77
CA VAL A 251 27.30 1.25 9.15
C VAL A 251 26.01 1.82 9.74
N ILE A 252 25.65 1.35 10.93
CA ILE A 252 24.53 1.91 11.69
C ILE A 252 24.92 3.30 12.18
N ASP A 253 24.12 4.30 11.82
CA ASP A 253 24.29 5.67 12.29
C ASP A 253 22.91 6.31 12.52
N PRO A 254 22.47 6.46 13.80
CA PRO A 254 21.18 7.05 14.12
C PRO A 254 21.00 8.50 13.67
N ASN A 255 22.11 9.21 13.41
CA ASN A 255 22.08 10.63 13.03
C ASN A 255 21.81 10.84 11.53
N VAL A 256 21.85 9.75 10.72
CA VAL A 256 21.52 9.85 9.30
C VAL A 256 20.08 9.43 9.05
N LYS A 257 19.45 10.00 8.02
CA LYS A 257 18.14 9.58 7.58
C LYS A 257 18.17 8.11 7.15
N GLY A 258 17.20 7.33 7.63
CA GLY A 258 17.13 5.89 7.37
C GLY A 258 18.00 5.03 8.29
N GLY A 259 18.87 5.63 9.10
CA GLY A 259 19.65 4.94 10.14
C GLY A 259 20.85 4.12 9.67
N LEU A 260 21.12 4.09 8.36
CA LEU A 260 22.26 3.37 7.76
C LEU A 260 22.99 4.25 6.77
N LYS A 261 24.32 4.12 6.74
CA LYS A 261 25.19 4.74 5.75
C LYS A 261 26.20 3.74 5.20
N TRP A 262 26.75 4.02 4.04
CA TRP A 262 27.83 3.23 3.42
C TRP A 262 29.09 4.10 3.28
N PRO A 263 30.27 3.52 3.50
CA PRO A 263 31.51 4.12 3.06
C PRO A 263 31.48 4.39 1.55
N LEU A 264 32.24 5.37 1.11
CA LEU A 264 32.27 5.78 -0.29
C LEU A 264 32.51 4.57 -1.24
N GLY A 265 31.69 4.41 -2.25
CA GLY A 265 31.78 3.32 -3.22
C GLY A 265 31.30 1.93 -2.75
N LYS A 266 30.84 1.80 -1.50
CA LYS A 266 30.37 0.51 -0.95
C LYS A 266 28.84 0.30 -1.01
N SER A 267 28.08 1.26 -1.54
CA SER A 267 26.64 1.16 -1.72
C SER A 267 26.20 0.41 -2.99
N SER A 268 27.16 -0.15 -3.74
CA SER A 268 26.92 -1.00 -4.91
C SER A 268 27.80 -2.24 -4.87
N CYS A 269 27.35 -3.34 -5.49
CA CYS A 269 28.09 -4.57 -5.64
C CYS A 269 27.98 -5.01 -7.10
N GLY A 270 29.08 -4.85 -7.84
CA GLY A 270 29.09 -5.01 -9.28
C GLY A 270 28.12 -4.07 -9.99
N ASP A 271 27.81 -4.38 -11.25
CA ASP A 271 26.86 -3.61 -12.04
C ASP A 271 25.38 -4.01 -11.78
N ARG A 272 25.17 -5.05 -10.98
CA ARG A 272 23.82 -5.63 -10.77
C ARG A 272 23.09 -5.00 -9.62
N TYR A 273 23.73 -4.83 -8.46
CA TYR A 273 23.08 -4.42 -7.23
C TYR A 273 23.53 -3.04 -6.76
N SER A 274 22.57 -2.17 -6.47
CA SER A 274 22.83 -0.87 -5.84
C SER A 274 21.76 -0.54 -4.79
N VAL A 275 22.19 0.10 -3.69
CA VAL A 275 21.27 0.57 -2.66
C VAL A 275 20.50 1.78 -3.18
N CYS A 276 19.19 1.68 -3.23
CA CYS A 276 18.32 2.77 -3.66
C CYS A 276 17.47 3.38 -2.54
N GLY A 277 17.43 2.76 -1.37
CA GLY A 277 16.70 3.30 -0.23
C GLY A 277 16.96 2.52 1.05
N VAL A 278 16.80 3.18 2.17
CA VAL A 278 16.92 2.58 3.49
C VAL A 278 15.83 3.08 4.41
N TRP A 279 15.41 2.27 5.36
CA TRP A 279 14.58 2.72 6.45
C TRP A 279 14.77 1.86 7.70
N HIS A 280 14.84 2.54 8.83
CA HIS A 280 14.81 1.93 10.14
C HIS A 280 13.37 1.92 10.66
N THR A 281 12.93 0.81 11.22
CA THR A 281 11.59 0.67 11.77
C THR A 281 11.62 0.15 13.19
N VAL A 282 10.81 0.76 14.05
CA VAL A 282 10.44 0.22 15.37
C VAL A 282 8.98 -0.15 15.30
N THR A 283 8.66 -1.43 15.46
CA THR A 283 7.30 -1.96 15.31
C THR A 283 6.84 -2.63 16.57
N ASN A 284 5.78 -2.09 17.20
CA ASN A 284 5.05 -2.76 18.25
C ASN A 284 3.87 -3.51 17.64
N THR A 285 3.80 -4.80 17.94
CA THR A 285 2.75 -5.68 17.43
C THR A 285 1.88 -6.18 18.56
N TYR A 286 0.58 -6.01 18.37
CA TYR A 286 -0.46 -6.46 19.30
C TYR A 286 -1.38 -7.44 18.58
N ARG A 287 -1.94 -8.37 19.30
CA ARG A 287 -2.78 -9.43 18.74
C ARG A 287 -3.98 -9.72 19.62
N ASN A 288 -5.14 -9.92 19.00
CA ASN A 288 -6.28 -10.61 19.57
C ASN A 288 -6.70 -11.79 18.68
N GLN A 289 -7.86 -12.38 18.89
CA GLN A 289 -8.33 -13.56 18.15
C GLN A 289 -8.53 -13.27 16.65
N THR A 290 -9.05 -12.09 16.30
CA THR A 290 -9.48 -11.75 14.93
C THR A 290 -8.50 -10.85 14.20
N LEU A 291 -7.79 -9.99 14.92
CA LEU A 291 -7.00 -8.89 14.40
C LEU A 291 -5.55 -8.95 14.86
N ARG A 292 -4.66 -8.37 14.06
CA ARG A 292 -3.28 -8.10 14.45
C ARG A 292 -2.95 -6.66 14.13
N LEU A 293 -2.74 -5.88 15.16
CA LEU A 293 -2.42 -4.47 15.09
C LEU A 293 -0.90 -4.28 15.08
N GLN A 294 -0.40 -3.43 14.21
CA GLN A 294 0.99 -3.02 14.17
C GLN A 294 1.07 -1.50 14.21
N VAL A 295 1.79 -1.01 15.19
CA VAL A 295 2.15 0.40 15.35
C VAL A 295 3.62 0.53 15.00
N LEU A 296 3.91 1.35 14.00
CA LEU A 296 5.21 1.46 13.38
C LEU A 296 5.71 2.90 13.44
N GLU A 297 6.93 3.09 13.92
CA GLU A 297 7.72 4.29 13.66
C GLU A 297 8.79 3.95 12.63
N ALA A 298 8.89 4.76 11.58
CA ALA A 298 9.85 4.57 10.51
C ALA A 298 10.65 5.84 10.24
N ASN A 299 11.97 5.70 10.13
CA ASN A 299 12.87 6.71 9.61
C ASN A 299 13.35 6.23 8.24
N ARG A 300 13.02 6.96 7.16
CA ARG A 300 13.25 6.55 5.77
C ARG A 300 14.17 7.50 5.05
N TYR A 301 14.89 6.96 4.06
CA TYR A 301 15.64 7.74 3.09
C TYR A 301 15.69 7.03 1.73
N ASP A 302 15.35 7.74 0.67
CA ASP A 302 15.46 7.26 -0.72
C ASP A 302 16.66 7.98 -1.37
N PHE A 303 17.68 7.20 -1.75
CA PHE A 303 18.91 7.72 -2.33
C PHE A 303 18.72 8.29 -3.74
N ARG A 304 17.69 7.84 -4.48
CA ARG A 304 17.41 8.30 -5.85
C ARG A 304 16.80 9.69 -5.87
N THR A 305 15.97 10.00 -4.88
CA THR A 305 15.25 11.28 -4.80
C THR A 305 15.86 12.24 -3.79
N GLY A 306 16.73 11.76 -2.91
CA GLY A 306 17.25 12.52 -1.78
C GLY A 306 16.19 12.84 -0.71
N ILE A 307 15.00 12.25 -0.82
CA ILE A 307 13.87 12.49 0.08
C ILE A 307 13.91 11.49 1.23
N GLY A 308 13.68 11.98 2.45
CA GLY A 308 13.58 11.13 3.62
C GLY A 308 12.95 11.85 4.80
N GLY A 309 12.53 11.06 5.79
CA GLY A 309 11.91 11.57 7.01
C GLY A 309 11.36 10.48 7.90
N THR A 310 10.86 10.91 9.05
CA THR A 310 10.18 10.05 10.01
C THR A 310 8.69 10.01 9.72
N SER A 311 8.08 8.84 9.91
CA SER A 311 6.63 8.64 9.81
C SER A 311 6.15 7.69 10.88
N ARG A 312 4.90 7.84 11.28
CA ARG A 312 4.17 6.92 12.16
C ARG A 312 3.03 6.30 11.40
N GLU A 313 2.92 4.99 11.51
CA GLU A 313 1.95 4.23 10.73
C GLU A 313 1.23 3.24 11.63
N VAL A 314 -0.05 3.07 11.40
CA VAL A 314 -0.88 2.07 12.09
C VAL A 314 -1.47 1.14 11.03
N PHE A 315 -1.22 -0.15 11.20
CA PHE A 315 -1.73 -1.20 10.32
C PHE A 315 -2.57 -2.18 11.10
N LEU A 316 -3.72 -2.50 10.57
CA LEU A 316 -4.59 -3.52 11.10
C LEU A 316 -4.67 -4.68 10.10
N LYS A 317 -4.11 -5.84 10.44
CA LYS A 317 -4.25 -7.07 9.65
C LYS A 317 -5.51 -7.79 10.06
N LEU A 318 -6.41 -8.02 9.11
CA LEU A 318 -7.70 -8.69 9.30
C LEU A 318 -7.50 -10.21 9.19
N ARG A 319 -6.95 -10.82 10.27
CA ARG A 319 -6.47 -12.21 10.26
C ARG A 319 -7.59 -13.22 10.07
N ALA A 320 -8.66 -13.11 10.85
CA ALA A 320 -9.77 -14.05 10.79
C ALA A 320 -10.45 -14.00 9.41
N LEU A 321 -10.68 -12.79 8.88
CA LEU A 321 -11.23 -12.61 7.53
C LEU A 321 -10.27 -13.16 6.46
N SER A 322 -8.97 -12.91 6.59
CA SER A 322 -7.96 -13.46 5.67
C SER A 322 -7.90 -14.99 5.73
N LYS A 323 -8.06 -15.59 6.91
CA LYS A 323 -8.13 -17.04 7.07
C LYS A 323 -9.36 -17.60 6.36
N LEU A 324 -10.53 -17.03 6.62
CA LEU A 324 -11.79 -17.44 6.00
C LEU A 324 -11.77 -17.35 4.46
N LEU A 325 -11.17 -16.28 3.92
CA LEU A 325 -11.00 -16.11 2.47
C LEU A 325 -9.99 -17.10 1.84
N LYS A 326 -9.10 -17.69 2.65
CA LYS A 326 -8.16 -18.75 2.18
C LYS A 326 -8.85 -20.10 2.06
N GLU A 327 -9.84 -20.38 2.92
CA GLU A 327 -10.58 -21.63 2.93
C GLU A 327 -11.42 -21.74 1.64
N GLU A 328 -11.36 -22.90 0.95
CA GLU A 328 -12.07 -23.10 -0.32
C GLU A 328 -13.59 -23.16 -0.15
N ASN A 329 -14.04 -23.62 1.01
CA ASN A 329 -15.44 -23.79 1.36
C ASN A 329 -15.98 -22.68 2.28
N GLY A 330 -15.28 -21.54 2.38
CA GLY A 330 -15.75 -20.41 3.18
C GLY A 330 -17.10 -19.93 2.68
N GLU A 331 -18.15 -20.17 3.46
CA GLU A 331 -19.50 -19.69 3.10
C GLU A 331 -19.47 -18.17 2.93
N ARG A 332 -19.94 -17.69 1.79
CA ARG A 332 -20.01 -16.26 1.47
C ARG A 332 -20.67 -15.45 2.59
N LYS A 333 -21.72 -16.01 3.21
CA LYS A 333 -22.43 -15.38 4.34
C LYS A 333 -21.50 -15.12 5.53
N CYS A 334 -20.56 -16.03 5.82
CA CYS A 334 -19.57 -15.87 6.88
C CYS A 334 -18.56 -14.77 6.54
N VAL A 335 -18.13 -14.69 5.28
CA VAL A 335 -17.23 -13.62 4.78
C VAL A 335 -17.90 -12.26 4.95
N THR A 336 -19.16 -12.12 4.53
CA THR A 336 -19.94 -10.90 4.66
C THR A 336 -20.08 -10.47 6.12
N GLY A 337 -20.46 -11.40 7.02
CA GLY A 337 -20.59 -11.12 8.44
C GLY A 337 -19.29 -10.62 9.03
N MET A 338 -18.20 -11.35 8.82
CA MET A 338 -16.88 -10.98 9.35
C MET A 338 -16.35 -9.68 8.77
N LEU A 339 -16.59 -9.38 7.49
CA LEU A 339 -16.25 -8.10 6.88
C LEU A 339 -16.99 -6.95 7.55
N LYS A 340 -18.28 -7.10 7.81
CA LYS A 340 -19.09 -6.10 8.53
C LYS A 340 -18.55 -5.86 9.93
N ASP A 341 -18.23 -6.90 10.68
CA ASP A 341 -17.67 -6.79 12.02
C ASP A 341 -16.29 -6.11 12.02
N CYS A 342 -15.43 -6.47 11.08
CA CYS A 342 -14.13 -5.83 10.91
C CYS A 342 -14.26 -4.33 10.59
N LEU A 343 -15.13 -3.96 9.65
CA LEU A 343 -15.32 -2.55 9.28
C LEU A 343 -16.00 -1.76 10.38
N LYS A 344 -16.97 -2.35 11.09
CA LYS A 344 -17.55 -1.74 12.30
C LYS A 344 -16.47 -1.44 13.34
N THR A 345 -15.62 -2.42 13.61
CA THR A 345 -14.50 -2.27 14.55
C THR A 345 -13.55 -1.15 14.13
N VAL A 346 -13.19 -1.08 12.85
CA VAL A 346 -12.37 0.01 12.32
C VAL A 346 -13.06 1.36 12.53
N TRP A 347 -14.34 1.44 12.24
CA TRP A 347 -15.13 2.67 12.36
C TRP A 347 -15.21 3.18 13.80
N ASP A 348 -15.46 2.27 14.73
CA ASP A 348 -15.67 2.61 16.14
C ASP A 348 -14.38 2.97 16.89
N TYR A 349 -13.24 2.38 16.49
CA TYR A 349 -12.00 2.45 17.29
C TYR A 349 -10.77 3.03 16.58
N PHE A 350 -10.74 3.05 15.24
CA PHE A 350 -9.52 3.39 14.51
C PHE A 350 -9.61 4.63 13.62
N LEU A 351 -10.78 5.21 13.43
CA LEU A 351 -10.95 6.39 12.57
C LEU A 351 -11.03 7.70 13.36
N LYS A 352 -11.03 7.65 14.69
CA LYS A 352 -11.01 8.82 15.57
C LYS A 352 -9.64 9.00 16.20
N THR A 353 -9.18 10.23 16.27
CA THR A 353 -7.89 10.56 16.91
C THR A 353 -7.99 10.67 18.43
N GLN A 354 -9.19 10.84 18.95
CA GLN A 354 -9.50 10.83 20.38
C GLN A 354 -10.67 9.88 20.64
N VAL A 355 -10.53 9.01 21.62
CA VAL A 355 -11.58 8.10 22.12
C VAL A 355 -11.87 8.40 23.57
#